data_0a92b437bb201102ffceb69b09954695
#
_entry.id   0a92b437bb201102ffceb69b09954695
#
_cell.length_a   1.000
_cell.length_b   1.000
_cell.length_c   1.000
_cell.angle_alpha   90.00
_cell.angle_beta   90.00
_cell.angle_gamma   90.00
#
_symmetry.space_group_name_H-M   'P 1'
#
loop_
_entity.id
_entity.type
_entity.pdbx_description
1 polymer ?
#
loop_
_entity_poly.entity_id
_entity_poly.type
_entity_poly.pdbx_seq_one_letter_code
_entity_poly.pdbx_strand_id
1 'polypeptide(L)'
;MPRRYGDLWDRVVAFDNIERSYRAAAKNKRYRNDVLKYAANLEENIINTQNLLVWHQWKPGPMRSFWVNDPKPRFIQAPPFSDRVVHHALVSVVEPVFERKMIEDSYACRKGKGVHAARRRAQEYIRMAKREWGKVYVLKADISKYFPSINHDVLFRMFTRTIKDRNVLWLARQIIYKSGYKNRGIPVGALTSQLEANIYLTLFDHWIKDELGIRYYVRYMDDFMILSRSKSILRELLHEIEAYLVVELSLALNPKTTIVPARGVDFCGYRIWPTHTLPRKRNLKKVRRRFRAMSNMYASGRVDLNYVHARVASFLGYMKYCDGYRTTKSVLDELVLKRKN
;
A
#
# COMPACT_ATOMS: atom_id res chain seq x y z
N MET A 1 -7.10 -29.04 -6.85
CA MET A 1 -7.63 -27.65 -6.95
C MET A 1 -7.35 -26.91 -5.65
N PRO A 2 -6.94 -25.65 -5.64
CA PRO A 2 -6.72 -24.91 -4.41
C PRO A 2 -8.02 -24.80 -3.60
N ARG A 3 -7.93 -24.90 -2.27
CA ARG A 3 -9.08 -24.80 -1.34
C ARG A 3 -9.78 -23.45 -1.51
N ARG A 4 -11.10 -23.48 -1.78
CA ARG A 4 -11.97 -22.29 -1.85
C ARG A 4 -12.77 -22.16 -0.55
N TYR A 5 -12.99 -20.93 -0.11
CA TYR A 5 -13.65 -20.60 1.15
C TYR A 5 -15.12 -20.21 0.91
N GLY A 6 -16.03 -20.79 1.68
CA GLY A 6 -17.46 -20.46 1.75
C GLY A 6 -17.87 -20.04 3.15
N ASP A 7 -19.17 -19.88 3.36
CA ASP A 7 -19.79 -19.60 4.65
C ASP A 7 -19.21 -18.33 5.32
N LEU A 8 -18.97 -17.30 4.49
CA LEU A 8 -18.40 -16.04 4.91
C LEU A 8 -19.45 -14.93 5.02
N TRP A 9 -20.58 -15.07 4.30
CA TRP A 9 -21.58 -14.01 4.17
C TRP A 9 -22.20 -13.60 5.49
N ASP A 10 -22.62 -14.55 6.32
CA ASP A 10 -23.24 -14.27 7.61
C ASP A 10 -22.30 -13.44 8.51
N ARG A 11 -20.99 -13.67 8.38
CA ARG A 11 -19.97 -12.89 9.08
C ARG A 11 -19.83 -11.48 8.53
N VAL A 12 -20.03 -11.28 7.22
CA VAL A 12 -19.98 -9.95 6.60
C VAL A 12 -21.16 -9.11 7.06
N VAL A 13 -22.37 -9.68 7.03
CA VAL A 13 -23.61 -8.97 7.34
C VAL A 13 -23.98 -8.94 8.83
N ALA A 14 -23.22 -9.63 9.68
CA ALA A 14 -23.45 -9.62 11.13
C ALA A 14 -23.44 -8.19 11.68
N PHE A 15 -24.44 -7.85 12.50
CA PHE A 15 -24.58 -6.53 13.13
C PHE A 15 -23.31 -6.07 13.80
N ASP A 16 -22.70 -6.94 14.64
CA ASP A 16 -21.45 -6.66 15.35
C ASP A 16 -20.27 -6.39 14.38
N ASN A 17 -20.27 -7.03 13.21
CA ASN A 17 -19.22 -6.78 12.23
C ASN A 17 -19.41 -5.40 11.57
N ILE A 18 -20.64 -5.02 11.25
CA ILE A 18 -20.94 -3.70 10.66
C ILE A 18 -20.65 -2.61 11.69
N GLU A 19 -21.00 -2.81 12.95
CA GLU A 19 -20.69 -1.86 14.03
C GLU A 19 -19.17 -1.68 14.23
N ARG A 20 -18.41 -2.78 14.32
CA ARG A 20 -16.93 -2.72 14.37
C ARG A 20 -16.35 -2.01 13.14
N SER A 21 -16.95 -2.23 11.99
CA SER A 21 -16.55 -1.63 10.71
C SER A 21 -16.81 -0.13 10.69
N TYR A 22 -17.93 0.32 11.25
CA TYR A 22 -18.18 1.74 11.50
C TYR A 22 -17.08 2.35 12.39
N ARG A 23 -16.79 1.72 13.56
CA ARG A 23 -15.76 2.20 14.48
C ARG A 23 -14.39 2.30 13.81
N ALA A 24 -14.03 1.31 12.95
CA ALA A 24 -12.79 1.30 12.19
C ALA A 24 -12.77 2.40 11.11
N ALA A 25 -13.86 2.59 10.36
CA ALA A 25 -13.97 3.63 9.34
C ALA A 25 -13.92 5.05 9.93
N ALA A 26 -14.51 5.24 11.12
CA ALA A 26 -14.55 6.52 11.86
C ALA A 26 -13.25 6.87 12.60
N LYS A 27 -12.33 5.91 12.76
CA LYS A 27 -11.08 6.12 13.52
C LYS A 27 -10.28 7.33 13.00
N ASN A 28 -9.97 8.27 13.90
CA ASN A 28 -9.29 9.54 13.64
C ASN A 28 -10.06 10.50 12.69
N LYS A 29 -11.37 10.29 12.51
CA LYS A 29 -12.22 11.10 11.61
C LYS A 29 -13.59 11.42 12.24
N ARG A 30 -13.79 11.16 13.53
CA ARG A 30 -15.08 11.34 14.24
C ARG A 30 -15.61 12.77 14.17
N TYR A 31 -14.75 13.77 13.97
CA TYR A 31 -15.10 15.19 13.85
C TYR A 31 -15.64 15.59 12.46
N ARG A 32 -15.61 14.68 11.48
CA ARG A 32 -16.07 15.00 10.11
C ARG A 32 -17.59 14.95 10.02
N ASN A 33 -18.17 15.87 9.28
CA ASN A 33 -19.62 15.97 9.12
C ASN A 33 -20.26 14.70 8.55
N ASP A 34 -19.61 14.01 7.60
CA ASP A 34 -20.11 12.75 7.05
C ASP A 34 -20.15 11.63 8.10
N VAL A 35 -19.18 11.60 9.01
CA VAL A 35 -19.12 10.67 10.13
C VAL A 35 -20.12 11.02 11.21
N LEU A 36 -20.25 12.32 11.56
CA LEU A 36 -21.22 12.80 12.57
C LEU A 36 -22.65 12.52 12.13
N LYS A 37 -23.00 12.76 10.86
CA LYS A 37 -24.33 12.44 10.30
C LYS A 37 -24.66 10.95 10.39
N TYR A 38 -23.69 10.08 10.10
CA TYR A 38 -23.90 8.63 10.24
C TYR A 38 -24.02 8.22 11.70
N ALA A 39 -23.26 8.83 12.60
CA ALA A 39 -23.28 8.54 14.03
C ALA A 39 -24.55 9.02 14.76
N ALA A 40 -25.22 10.05 14.26
CA ALA A 40 -26.44 10.60 14.88
C ALA A 40 -27.56 9.56 14.97
N ASN A 41 -27.70 8.67 13.98
CA ASN A 41 -28.67 7.57 13.95
C ASN A 41 -27.92 6.24 13.73
N LEU A 42 -26.97 5.93 14.64
CA LEU A 42 -26.00 4.86 14.41
C LEU A 42 -26.67 3.49 14.25
N GLU A 43 -27.54 3.11 15.16
CA GLU A 43 -28.20 1.80 15.15
C GLU A 43 -29.07 1.62 13.90
N GLU A 44 -29.89 2.62 13.59
CA GLU A 44 -30.72 2.64 12.39
C GLU A 44 -29.89 2.51 11.11
N ASN A 45 -28.77 3.26 11.01
CA ASN A 45 -27.87 3.20 9.86
C ASN A 45 -27.16 1.85 9.74
N ILE A 46 -26.84 1.18 10.86
CA ILE A 46 -26.27 -0.18 10.84
C ILE A 46 -27.32 -1.17 10.36
N ILE A 47 -28.54 -1.14 10.90
CA ILE A 47 -29.65 -2.02 10.51
C ILE A 47 -29.99 -1.82 9.03
N ASN A 48 -30.07 -0.57 8.60
CA ASN A 48 -30.32 -0.27 7.17
C ASN A 48 -29.19 -0.80 6.27
N THR A 49 -27.93 -0.63 6.67
CA THR A 49 -26.78 -1.22 5.93
C THR A 49 -26.87 -2.73 5.88
N GLN A 50 -27.23 -3.40 6.99
CA GLN A 50 -27.42 -4.84 7.04
C GLN A 50 -28.54 -5.29 6.11
N ASN A 51 -29.70 -4.63 6.16
CA ASN A 51 -30.85 -4.95 5.31
C ASN A 51 -30.50 -4.80 3.82
N LEU A 52 -29.85 -3.70 3.43
CA LEU A 52 -29.41 -3.49 2.05
C LEU A 52 -28.47 -4.60 1.55
N LEU A 53 -27.59 -5.11 2.42
CA LEU A 53 -26.68 -6.21 2.10
C LEU A 53 -27.41 -7.54 2.02
N VAL A 54 -28.24 -7.90 3.00
CA VAL A 54 -29.00 -9.15 3.07
C VAL A 54 -29.92 -9.29 1.87
N TRP A 55 -30.61 -8.22 1.48
CA TRP A 55 -31.52 -8.21 0.33
C TRP A 55 -30.82 -7.93 -1.01
N HIS A 56 -29.50 -7.89 -1.06
CA HIS A 56 -28.72 -7.57 -2.27
C HIS A 56 -29.11 -6.24 -2.95
N GLN A 57 -29.59 -5.28 -2.18
CA GLN A 57 -30.03 -3.97 -2.68
C GLN A 57 -28.94 -2.90 -2.57
N TRP A 58 -27.84 -3.19 -1.87
CA TRP A 58 -26.74 -2.25 -1.72
C TRP A 58 -26.07 -1.95 -3.07
N LYS A 59 -25.88 -0.66 -3.34
CA LYS A 59 -25.15 -0.14 -4.51
C LYS A 59 -24.16 0.90 -4.05
N PRO A 60 -22.92 0.92 -4.60
CA PRO A 60 -21.95 1.96 -4.29
C PRO A 60 -22.48 3.35 -4.64
N GLY A 61 -22.33 4.27 -3.70
CA GLY A 61 -22.65 5.67 -3.90
C GLY A 61 -21.59 6.43 -4.71
N PRO A 62 -21.87 7.70 -5.06
CA PRO A 62 -20.94 8.52 -5.83
C PRO A 62 -19.65 8.79 -5.06
N MET A 63 -18.50 8.57 -5.70
CA MET A 63 -17.20 8.84 -5.10
C MET A 63 -16.89 10.33 -5.11
N ARG A 64 -16.34 10.83 -4.01
CA ARG A 64 -15.77 12.18 -3.95
C ARG A 64 -14.36 12.15 -4.55
N SER A 65 -14.15 12.92 -5.60
CA SER A 65 -12.87 13.00 -6.32
C SER A 65 -12.13 14.30 -6.00
N PHE A 66 -10.80 14.22 -5.76
CA PHE A 66 -9.94 15.38 -5.54
C PHE A 66 -8.47 15.05 -5.78
N TRP A 67 -7.65 16.08 -6.02
CA TRP A 67 -6.22 15.93 -6.20
C TRP A 67 -5.45 16.14 -4.89
N VAL A 68 -4.45 15.29 -4.66
CA VAL A 68 -3.46 15.45 -3.59
C VAL A 68 -2.07 15.58 -4.20
N ASN A 69 -1.37 16.68 -3.93
CA ASN A 69 -0.10 17.04 -4.57
C ASN A 69 1.16 16.70 -3.77
N ASP A 70 1.10 15.82 -2.77
CA ASP A 70 2.26 15.45 -1.95
C ASP A 70 2.47 13.91 -1.90
N PRO A 71 3.62 13.38 -2.31
CA PRO A 71 4.79 14.01 -2.96
C PRO A 71 4.68 14.16 -4.47
N LYS A 72 3.68 13.55 -5.08
CA LYS A 72 3.31 13.63 -6.51
C LYS A 72 1.82 13.85 -6.62
N PRO A 73 1.34 14.48 -7.69
CA PRO A 73 -0.09 14.56 -7.96
C PRO A 73 -0.70 13.17 -8.00
N ARG A 74 -1.76 12.97 -7.22
CA ARG A 74 -2.57 11.74 -7.20
C ARG A 74 -4.03 12.11 -7.24
N PHE A 75 -4.75 11.51 -8.16
CA PHE A 75 -6.20 11.59 -8.19
C PHE A 75 -6.78 10.63 -7.16
N ILE A 76 -7.46 11.16 -6.16
CA ILE A 76 -8.05 10.39 -5.07
C ILE A 76 -9.55 10.28 -5.32
N GLN A 77 -10.09 9.08 -5.20
CA GLN A 77 -11.50 8.78 -5.27
C GLN A 77 -11.91 8.12 -3.95
N ALA A 78 -12.62 8.85 -3.12
CA ALA A 78 -13.02 8.40 -1.81
C ALA A 78 -14.52 8.05 -1.81
N PRO A 79 -14.91 6.82 -1.44
CA PRO A 79 -16.31 6.45 -1.33
C PRO A 79 -17.01 7.22 -0.20
N PRO A 80 -18.34 7.38 -0.23
CA PRO A 80 -19.14 7.91 0.88
C PRO A 80 -18.84 7.19 2.18
N PHE A 81 -19.13 7.81 3.32
CA PHE A 81 -18.82 7.19 4.61
C PHE A 81 -19.58 5.88 4.86
N SER A 82 -20.87 5.82 4.48
CA SER A 82 -21.66 4.58 4.51
C SER A 82 -21.01 3.42 3.74
N ASP A 83 -20.51 3.70 2.53
CA ASP A 83 -19.83 2.69 1.72
C ASP A 83 -18.50 2.25 2.36
N ARG A 84 -17.79 3.17 3.03
CA ARG A 84 -16.59 2.78 3.78
C ARG A 84 -16.90 1.78 4.88
N VAL A 85 -18.06 1.88 5.53
CA VAL A 85 -18.51 0.89 6.52
C VAL A 85 -18.68 -0.48 5.86
N VAL A 86 -19.32 -0.53 4.69
CA VAL A 86 -19.48 -1.77 3.89
C VAL A 86 -18.12 -2.33 3.44
N HIS A 87 -17.20 -1.46 2.95
CA HIS A 87 -15.85 -1.89 2.58
C HIS A 87 -15.09 -2.49 3.77
N HIS A 88 -15.21 -1.90 4.96
CA HIS A 88 -14.62 -2.45 6.19
C HIS A 88 -15.26 -3.78 6.57
N ALA A 89 -16.59 -3.93 6.45
CA ALA A 89 -17.31 -5.17 6.76
C ALA A 89 -16.88 -6.32 5.84
N LEU A 90 -16.72 -6.07 4.55
CA LEU A 90 -16.20 -7.05 3.61
C LEU A 90 -14.74 -7.40 3.93
N VAL A 91 -13.85 -6.40 4.00
CA VAL A 91 -12.40 -6.60 4.18
C VAL A 91 -12.10 -7.33 5.48
N SER A 92 -12.78 -7.03 6.59
CA SER A 92 -12.56 -7.69 7.88
C SER A 92 -12.72 -9.22 7.82
N VAL A 93 -13.55 -9.71 6.91
CA VAL A 93 -13.86 -11.14 6.74
C VAL A 93 -12.99 -11.79 5.66
N VAL A 94 -12.75 -11.09 4.53
CA VAL A 94 -12.05 -11.69 3.40
C VAL A 94 -10.52 -11.51 3.48
N GLU A 95 -10.01 -10.44 4.12
CA GLU A 95 -8.57 -10.19 4.28
C GLU A 95 -7.83 -11.38 4.89
N PRO A 96 -8.28 -12.01 6.01
CA PRO A 96 -7.59 -13.18 6.58
C PRO A 96 -7.53 -14.38 5.65
N VAL A 97 -8.49 -14.52 4.72
CA VAL A 97 -8.51 -15.60 3.74
C VAL A 97 -7.44 -15.38 2.67
N PHE A 98 -7.33 -14.16 2.14
CA PHE A 98 -6.32 -13.82 1.15
C PHE A 98 -4.92 -13.71 1.75
N GLU A 99 -4.80 -13.22 2.99
CA GLU A 99 -3.52 -13.09 3.69
C GLU A 99 -2.75 -14.44 3.76
N ARG A 100 -3.47 -15.55 3.96
CA ARG A 100 -2.89 -16.91 3.98
C ARG A 100 -2.33 -17.36 2.62
N LYS A 101 -2.74 -16.69 1.53
CA LYS A 101 -2.28 -16.99 0.18
C LYS A 101 -1.17 -16.08 -0.31
N MET A 102 -0.90 -14.99 0.40
CA MET A 102 0.16 -14.07 0.04
C MET A 102 1.50 -14.61 0.49
N ILE A 103 2.51 -14.49 -0.35
CA ILE A 103 3.89 -14.86 0.00
C ILE A 103 4.40 -14.06 1.20
N GLU A 104 5.39 -14.61 1.92
CA GLU A 104 5.99 -13.91 3.06
C GLU A 104 6.63 -12.58 2.66
N ASP A 105 7.25 -12.51 1.49
CA ASP A 105 8.04 -11.37 1.00
C ASP A 105 7.23 -10.26 0.31
N SER A 106 5.92 -10.22 0.51
CA SER A 106 5.03 -9.10 0.15
C SER A 106 4.69 -8.27 1.40
N TYR A 107 4.90 -6.94 1.37
CA TYR A 107 4.95 -6.14 2.59
C TYR A 107 3.95 -4.96 2.67
N ALA A 108 3.38 -4.51 1.58
CA ALA A 108 2.49 -3.35 1.60
C ALA A 108 1.10 -3.68 2.15
N CYS A 109 0.53 -2.78 2.95
CA CYS A 109 -0.84 -2.87 3.46
C CYS A 109 -1.20 -4.20 4.14
N ARG A 110 -0.25 -4.81 4.83
CA ARG A 110 -0.41 -6.07 5.58
C ARG A 110 -0.08 -5.86 7.06
N LYS A 111 -0.84 -6.49 7.96
CA LYS A 111 -0.62 -6.40 9.43
C LYS A 111 0.76 -6.96 9.81
N GLY A 112 1.45 -6.26 10.71
CA GLY A 112 2.80 -6.64 11.15
C GLY A 112 3.91 -6.43 10.12
N LYS A 113 3.60 -6.01 8.90
CA LYS A 113 4.55 -5.73 7.81
C LYS A 113 4.70 -4.22 7.57
N GLY A 114 4.96 -3.78 6.37
CA GLY A 114 5.08 -2.36 6.02
C GLY A 114 6.48 -1.96 5.57
N VAL A 115 6.69 -0.67 5.35
CA VAL A 115 7.92 -0.09 4.77
C VAL A 115 9.20 -0.54 5.49
N HIS A 116 9.19 -0.53 6.81
CA HIS A 116 10.39 -0.85 7.61
C HIS A 116 10.73 -2.34 7.57
N ALA A 117 9.72 -3.22 7.55
CA ALA A 117 9.92 -4.65 7.41
C ALA A 117 10.44 -5.00 6.00
N ALA A 118 9.85 -4.41 4.96
CA ALA A 118 10.33 -4.56 3.58
C ALA A 118 11.79 -4.13 3.42
N ARG A 119 12.16 -2.98 4.00
CA ARG A 119 13.54 -2.49 4.00
C ARG A 119 14.49 -3.46 4.71
N ARG A 120 14.11 -3.97 5.91
CA ARG A 120 14.94 -4.94 6.63
C ARG A 120 15.15 -6.21 5.82
N ARG A 121 14.09 -6.75 5.23
CA ARG A 121 14.16 -7.95 4.39
C ARG A 121 15.02 -7.73 3.15
N ALA A 122 14.88 -6.59 2.49
CA ALA A 122 15.72 -6.23 1.36
C ALA A 122 17.21 -6.19 1.74
N GLN A 123 17.56 -5.60 2.88
CA GLN A 123 18.93 -5.55 3.39
C GLN A 123 19.46 -6.94 3.74
N GLU A 124 18.64 -7.75 4.40
CA GLU A 124 18.96 -9.14 4.74
C GLU A 124 19.29 -9.94 3.47
N TYR A 125 18.45 -9.88 2.46
CA TYR A 125 18.65 -10.57 1.19
C TYR A 125 19.92 -10.09 0.45
N ILE A 126 20.17 -8.79 0.41
CA ILE A 126 21.41 -8.26 -0.16
C ILE A 126 22.63 -8.81 0.60
N ARG A 127 22.56 -8.92 1.92
CA ARG A 127 23.64 -9.46 2.76
C ARG A 127 23.87 -10.94 2.51
N MET A 128 22.78 -11.72 2.47
CA MET A 128 22.83 -13.16 2.21
C MET A 128 23.39 -13.45 0.81
N ALA A 129 22.83 -12.82 -0.21
CA ALA A 129 23.27 -12.95 -1.59
C ALA A 129 24.74 -12.55 -1.77
N LYS A 130 25.21 -11.52 -1.06
CA LYS A 130 26.62 -11.10 -1.10
C LYS A 130 27.57 -12.13 -0.46
N ARG A 131 27.15 -12.80 0.61
CA ARG A 131 27.94 -13.90 1.20
C ARG A 131 28.01 -15.11 0.26
N GLU A 132 26.90 -15.41 -0.40
CA GLU A 132 26.75 -16.60 -1.27
C GLU A 132 27.47 -16.40 -2.61
N TRP A 133 27.37 -15.21 -3.22
CA TRP A 133 27.81 -14.98 -4.61
C TRP A 133 28.96 -13.97 -4.75
N GLY A 134 29.35 -13.25 -3.72
CA GLY A 134 30.34 -12.18 -3.78
C GLY A 134 29.86 -10.95 -4.55
N LYS A 135 29.61 -11.07 -5.85
CA LYS A 135 28.99 -10.02 -6.68
C LYS A 135 27.47 -10.21 -6.72
N VAL A 136 26.74 -9.12 -6.50
CA VAL A 136 25.28 -9.13 -6.52
C VAL A 136 24.76 -7.95 -7.32
N TYR A 137 23.78 -8.24 -8.18
CA TYR A 137 23.01 -7.26 -8.94
C TYR A 137 21.56 -7.30 -8.51
N VAL A 138 20.87 -6.18 -8.66
CA VAL A 138 19.47 -6.00 -8.29
C VAL A 138 18.71 -5.52 -9.51
N LEU A 139 17.73 -6.28 -9.95
CA LEU A 139 16.65 -5.78 -10.78
C LEU A 139 15.69 -5.02 -9.83
N LYS A 140 15.53 -3.73 -10.06
CA LYS A 140 14.55 -2.91 -9.42
C LYS A 140 13.49 -2.50 -10.41
N ALA A 141 12.26 -2.88 -10.16
CA ALA A 141 11.13 -2.67 -11.05
C ALA A 141 9.93 -2.08 -10.29
N ASP A 142 9.12 -1.36 -11.03
CA ASP A 142 7.90 -0.70 -10.58
C ASP A 142 6.84 -0.85 -11.68
N ILE A 143 5.59 -1.11 -11.32
CA ILE A 143 4.52 -1.28 -12.31
C ILE A 143 3.97 0.10 -12.69
N SER A 144 3.87 0.33 -13.99
CA SER A 144 3.37 1.60 -14.52
C SER A 144 1.90 1.80 -14.20
N LYS A 145 1.54 2.94 -13.58
CA LYS A 145 0.16 3.33 -13.27
C LYS A 145 -0.66 2.19 -12.64
N TYR A 146 -0.08 1.47 -11.68
CA TYR A 146 -0.59 0.20 -11.17
C TYR A 146 -2.10 0.22 -10.88
N PHE A 147 -2.56 1.07 -9.94
CA PHE A 147 -3.98 1.17 -9.55
C PHE A 147 -4.92 1.46 -10.74
N PRO A 148 -4.63 2.41 -11.63
CA PRO A 148 -5.44 2.65 -12.83
C PRO A 148 -5.42 1.51 -13.86
N SER A 149 -4.40 0.64 -13.82
CA SER A 149 -4.22 -0.42 -14.83
C SER A 149 -4.85 -1.76 -14.46
N ILE A 150 -5.28 -1.95 -13.21
CA ILE A 150 -5.88 -3.20 -12.75
C ILE A 150 -7.13 -3.52 -13.57
N ASN A 151 -7.13 -4.67 -14.23
CA ASN A 151 -8.27 -5.18 -15.01
C ASN A 151 -9.27 -5.85 -14.06
N HIS A 152 -10.56 -5.47 -14.15
CA HIS A 152 -11.59 -5.95 -13.25
C HIS A 152 -11.90 -7.44 -13.43
N ASP A 153 -11.88 -7.95 -14.66
CA ASP A 153 -12.18 -9.36 -14.93
C ASP A 153 -11.06 -10.27 -14.36
N VAL A 154 -9.80 -9.84 -14.53
CA VAL A 154 -8.65 -10.54 -13.96
C VAL A 154 -8.74 -10.53 -12.43
N LEU A 155 -9.00 -9.35 -11.83
CA LEU A 155 -9.16 -9.22 -10.39
C LEU A 155 -10.31 -10.09 -9.85
N PHE A 156 -11.48 -10.03 -10.49
CA PHE A 156 -12.63 -10.80 -10.06
C PHE A 156 -12.39 -12.31 -10.20
N ARG A 157 -11.70 -12.76 -11.25
CA ARG A 157 -11.27 -14.16 -11.41
C ARG A 157 -10.39 -14.62 -10.23
N MET A 158 -9.51 -13.75 -9.71
CA MET A 158 -8.71 -14.07 -8.52
C MET A 158 -9.57 -14.22 -7.26
N PHE A 159 -10.60 -13.40 -7.10
CA PHE A 159 -11.58 -13.59 -6.03
C PHE A 159 -12.29 -14.94 -6.15
N THR A 160 -12.80 -15.29 -7.33
CA THR A 160 -13.53 -16.55 -7.54
C THR A 160 -12.66 -17.80 -7.38
N ARG A 161 -11.37 -17.72 -7.63
CA ARG A 161 -10.40 -18.80 -7.36
C ARG A 161 -10.21 -19.05 -5.86
N THR A 162 -10.52 -18.08 -5.01
CA THR A 162 -10.29 -18.16 -3.57
C THR A 162 -11.60 -18.30 -2.79
N ILE A 163 -12.62 -17.58 -3.18
CA ILE A 163 -13.93 -17.53 -2.50
C ILE A 163 -14.95 -18.27 -3.35
N LYS A 164 -15.77 -19.12 -2.70
CA LYS A 164 -16.92 -19.78 -3.33
C LYS A 164 -18.28 -19.22 -2.88
N ASP A 165 -18.29 -18.39 -1.82
CA ASP A 165 -19.48 -17.75 -1.29
C ASP A 165 -20.06 -16.76 -2.30
N ARG A 166 -21.25 -17.06 -2.82
CA ARG A 166 -21.88 -16.30 -3.90
C ARG A 166 -22.23 -14.87 -3.48
N ASN A 167 -22.67 -14.68 -2.23
CA ASN A 167 -23.08 -13.37 -1.73
C ASN A 167 -21.87 -12.46 -1.49
N VAL A 168 -20.76 -13.03 -0.99
CA VAL A 168 -19.48 -12.30 -0.90
C VAL A 168 -18.95 -11.91 -2.27
N LEU A 169 -19.05 -12.82 -3.26
CA LEU A 169 -18.66 -12.53 -4.64
C LEU A 169 -19.57 -11.48 -5.29
N TRP A 170 -20.88 -11.49 -5.00
CA TRP A 170 -21.79 -10.42 -5.45
C TRP A 170 -21.32 -9.06 -4.92
N LEU A 171 -21.05 -8.95 -3.62
CA LEU A 171 -20.60 -7.68 -3.01
C LEU A 171 -19.25 -7.23 -3.59
N ALA A 172 -18.29 -8.14 -3.71
CA ALA A 172 -16.99 -7.85 -4.32
C ALA A 172 -17.16 -7.35 -5.77
N ARG A 173 -18.07 -7.96 -6.55
CA ARG A 173 -18.40 -7.54 -7.91
C ARG A 173 -18.95 -6.12 -7.95
N GLN A 174 -19.90 -5.78 -7.04
CA GLN A 174 -20.44 -4.41 -6.96
C GLN A 174 -19.33 -3.38 -6.73
N ILE A 175 -18.38 -3.67 -5.85
CA ILE A 175 -17.28 -2.77 -5.52
C ILE A 175 -16.30 -2.65 -6.69
N ILE A 176 -15.86 -3.77 -7.26
CA ILE A 176 -14.84 -3.81 -8.32
C ILE A 176 -15.34 -3.13 -9.60
N TYR A 177 -16.51 -3.58 -10.14
CA TYR A 177 -16.97 -3.12 -11.45
C TYR A 177 -17.61 -1.73 -11.46
N LYS A 178 -17.96 -1.18 -10.29
CA LYS A 178 -18.43 0.21 -10.16
C LYS A 178 -17.28 1.20 -9.98
N SER A 179 -16.05 0.71 -9.83
CA SER A 179 -14.85 1.54 -9.75
C SER A 179 -14.21 1.73 -11.14
N GLY A 180 -13.31 2.70 -11.25
CA GLY A 180 -12.51 2.91 -12.46
C GLY A 180 -13.29 3.33 -13.72
N TYR A 181 -12.72 3.01 -14.88
CA TYR A 181 -13.26 3.35 -16.19
C TYR A 181 -13.00 2.22 -17.20
N LYS A 182 -14.00 1.90 -18.05
CA LYS A 182 -13.89 0.85 -19.08
C LYS A 182 -13.31 -0.48 -18.55
N ASN A 183 -13.87 -0.98 -17.47
CA ASN A 183 -13.48 -2.25 -16.84
C ASN A 183 -12.03 -2.28 -16.31
N ARG A 184 -11.45 -1.10 -16.02
CA ARG A 184 -10.08 -0.95 -15.49
C ARG A 184 -10.01 0.09 -14.39
N GLY A 185 -9.10 -0.15 -13.46
CA GLY A 185 -8.73 0.76 -12.39
C GLY A 185 -9.51 0.58 -11.10
N ILE A 186 -8.79 0.66 -10.01
CA ILE A 186 -9.34 0.69 -8.65
C ILE A 186 -9.04 2.04 -8.00
N PRO A 187 -9.95 2.56 -7.14
CA PRO A 187 -9.83 3.91 -6.60
C PRO A 187 -8.68 4.03 -5.60
N VAL A 188 -7.85 5.06 -5.76
CA VAL A 188 -6.89 5.42 -4.72
C VAL A 188 -7.64 6.16 -3.61
N GLY A 189 -7.84 5.50 -2.47
CA GLY A 189 -8.55 6.07 -1.31
C GLY A 189 -9.63 5.17 -0.71
N ALA A 190 -9.98 4.05 -1.35
CA ALA A 190 -10.81 3.01 -0.78
C ALA A 190 -9.97 1.96 -0.03
N LEU A 191 -10.53 1.38 1.04
CA LEU A 191 -9.85 0.33 1.81
C LEU A 191 -9.71 -0.97 0.98
N THR A 192 -10.76 -1.35 0.26
CA THR A 192 -10.77 -2.54 -0.60
C THR A 192 -9.67 -2.51 -1.63
N SER A 193 -9.38 -1.34 -2.20
CA SER A 193 -8.33 -1.20 -3.22
C SER A 193 -6.94 -1.59 -2.75
N GLN A 194 -6.65 -1.47 -1.45
CA GLN A 194 -5.36 -1.91 -0.89
C GLN A 194 -5.26 -3.45 -0.87
N LEU A 195 -6.33 -4.12 -0.49
CA LEU A 195 -6.42 -5.58 -0.53
C LEU A 195 -6.47 -6.09 -1.98
N GLU A 196 -7.29 -5.49 -2.82
CA GLU A 196 -7.43 -5.80 -4.25
C GLU A 196 -6.08 -5.72 -4.99
N ALA A 197 -5.30 -4.66 -4.73
CA ALA A 197 -3.97 -4.50 -5.29
C ALA A 197 -3.00 -5.60 -4.85
N ASN A 198 -3.06 -6.06 -3.61
CA ASN A 198 -2.24 -7.20 -3.17
C ASN A 198 -2.71 -8.52 -3.78
N ILE A 199 -4.03 -8.76 -3.84
CA ILE A 199 -4.62 -9.95 -4.46
C ILE A 199 -4.18 -10.05 -5.92
N TYR A 200 -4.20 -8.94 -6.65
CA TYR A 200 -3.89 -8.90 -8.07
C TYR A 200 -2.47 -9.37 -8.41
N LEU A 201 -1.51 -9.11 -7.54
CA LEU A 201 -0.12 -9.54 -7.73
C LEU A 201 0.23 -10.87 -7.04
N THR A 202 -0.71 -11.50 -6.35
CA THR A 202 -0.43 -12.78 -5.64
C THR A 202 0.01 -13.87 -6.62
N LEU A 203 -0.61 -13.97 -7.80
CA LEU A 203 -0.20 -14.96 -8.82
C LEU A 203 1.20 -14.67 -9.36
N PHE A 204 1.54 -13.41 -9.58
CA PHE A 204 2.88 -12.99 -9.96
C PHE A 204 3.92 -13.31 -8.89
N ASP A 205 3.58 -13.08 -7.62
CA ASP A 205 4.44 -13.42 -6.49
C ASP A 205 4.76 -14.92 -6.44
N HIS A 206 3.74 -15.77 -6.62
CA HIS A 206 3.90 -17.22 -6.65
C HIS A 206 4.67 -17.69 -7.88
N TRP A 207 4.39 -17.13 -9.05
CA TRP A 207 5.15 -17.42 -10.25
C TRP A 207 6.65 -17.13 -10.06
N ILE A 208 7.02 -15.98 -9.49
CA ILE A 208 8.42 -15.63 -9.18
C ILE A 208 9.02 -16.59 -8.15
N LYS A 209 8.29 -16.91 -7.06
CA LYS A 209 8.82 -17.68 -5.93
C LYS A 209 8.82 -19.18 -6.16
N ASP A 210 7.70 -19.70 -6.66
CA ASP A 210 7.42 -21.13 -6.67
C ASP A 210 7.73 -21.75 -8.03
N GLU A 211 7.42 -21.07 -9.15
CA GLU A 211 7.67 -21.59 -10.50
C GLU A 211 9.09 -21.25 -10.98
N LEU A 212 9.54 -20.00 -10.83
CA LEU A 212 10.92 -19.63 -11.21
C LEU A 212 11.94 -19.89 -10.10
N GLY A 213 11.53 -20.29 -8.91
CA GLY A 213 12.42 -20.63 -7.78
C GLY A 213 13.26 -19.45 -7.27
N ILE A 214 12.83 -18.21 -7.49
CA ILE A 214 13.63 -17.02 -7.15
C ILE A 214 13.55 -16.73 -5.66
N ARG A 215 14.61 -17.11 -4.93
CA ARG A 215 14.73 -16.95 -3.49
C ARG A 215 14.73 -15.48 -3.05
N TYR A 216 15.51 -14.63 -3.69
CA TYR A 216 15.76 -13.23 -3.29
C TYR A 216 14.86 -12.26 -4.03
N TYR A 217 13.57 -12.32 -3.74
CA TYR A 217 12.50 -11.47 -4.24
C TYR A 217 11.78 -10.78 -3.08
N VAL A 218 11.57 -9.47 -3.16
CA VAL A 218 10.83 -8.66 -2.18
C VAL A 218 9.94 -7.69 -2.91
N ARG A 219 8.66 -7.60 -2.51
CA ARG A 219 7.68 -6.67 -3.07
C ARG A 219 7.08 -5.75 -2.02
N TYR A 220 6.92 -4.50 -2.38
CA TYR A 220 6.17 -3.49 -1.66
C TYR A 220 5.16 -2.82 -2.59
N MET A 221 3.91 -3.30 -2.62
CA MET A 221 2.85 -2.93 -3.55
C MET A 221 3.29 -3.21 -4.99
N ASP A 222 3.45 -2.18 -5.81
CA ASP A 222 3.92 -2.19 -7.19
C ASP A 222 5.45 -2.12 -7.36
N ASP A 223 6.19 -1.74 -6.31
CA ASP A 223 7.66 -1.65 -6.29
C ASP A 223 8.25 -2.99 -5.81
N PHE A 224 9.09 -3.63 -6.62
CA PHE A 224 9.73 -4.90 -6.26
C PHE A 224 11.20 -4.95 -6.65
N MET A 225 11.91 -5.87 -6.01
CA MET A 225 13.31 -6.12 -6.31
C MET A 225 13.63 -7.61 -6.34
N ILE A 226 14.50 -7.99 -7.27
CA ILE A 226 15.05 -9.35 -7.45
C ILE A 226 16.56 -9.26 -7.46
N LEU A 227 17.24 -10.19 -6.77
CA LEU A 227 18.69 -10.25 -6.73
C LEU A 227 19.20 -11.44 -7.55
N SER A 228 20.35 -11.24 -8.21
CA SER A 228 21.08 -12.30 -8.92
C SER A 228 22.58 -12.04 -8.90
N ARG A 229 23.34 -13.11 -9.14
CA ARG A 229 24.81 -13.06 -9.32
C ARG A 229 25.24 -12.43 -10.65
N SER A 230 24.35 -12.39 -11.65
CA SER A 230 24.64 -11.91 -13.01
C SER A 230 23.60 -10.90 -13.50
N LYS A 231 24.09 -9.91 -14.27
CA LYS A 231 23.22 -8.98 -14.99
C LYS A 231 22.52 -9.62 -16.19
N SER A 232 23.14 -10.63 -16.85
CA SER A 232 22.53 -11.34 -17.98
C SER A 232 21.28 -12.07 -17.51
N ILE A 233 21.38 -12.86 -16.44
CA ILE A 233 20.25 -13.57 -15.84
C ILE A 233 19.09 -12.58 -15.50
N LEU A 234 19.41 -11.41 -14.95
CA LEU A 234 18.37 -10.41 -14.65
C LEU A 234 17.76 -9.76 -15.90
N ARG A 235 18.48 -9.72 -17.03
CA ARG A 235 17.91 -9.21 -18.29
C ARG A 235 16.96 -10.24 -18.92
N GLU A 236 17.36 -11.49 -18.95
CA GLU A 236 16.52 -12.60 -19.42
C GLU A 236 15.23 -12.65 -18.58
N LEU A 237 15.38 -12.68 -17.26
CA LEU A 237 14.24 -12.65 -16.33
C LEU A 237 13.35 -11.41 -16.51
N LEU A 238 13.93 -10.24 -16.82
CA LEU A 238 13.16 -9.03 -17.07
C LEU A 238 12.21 -9.20 -18.26
N HIS A 239 12.66 -9.82 -19.36
CA HIS A 239 11.82 -10.12 -20.53
C HIS A 239 10.68 -11.10 -20.17
N GLU A 240 10.98 -12.13 -19.39
CA GLU A 240 9.95 -13.07 -18.91
C GLU A 240 8.91 -12.37 -18.02
N ILE A 241 9.36 -11.49 -17.10
CA ILE A 241 8.50 -10.69 -16.25
C ILE A 241 7.60 -9.76 -17.07
N GLU A 242 8.16 -9.07 -18.08
CA GLU A 242 7.39 -8.20 -18.97
C GLU A 242 6.31 -8.97 -19.71
N ALA A 243 6.65 -10.13 -20.28
CA ALA A 243 5.70 -11.01 -20.96
C ALA A 243 4.60 -11.50 -20.02
N TYR A 244 4.94 -12.00 -18.84
CA TYR A 244 3.98 -12.46 -17.84
C TYR A 244 3.01 -11.35 -17.41
N LEU A 245 3.52 -10.17 -17.09
CA LEU A 245 2.70 -9.02 -16.66
C LEU A 245 1.71 -8.59 -17.75
N VAL A 246 2.13 -8.58 -19.01
CA VAL A 246 1.26 -8.21 -20.13
C VAL A 246 0.19 -9.28 -20.38
N VAL A 247 0.57 -10.54 -20.48
CA VAL A 247 -0.32 -11.64 -20.86
C VAL A 247 -1.29 -12.00 -19.74
N GLU A 248 -0.77 -12.24 -18.54
CA GLU A 248 -1.58 -12.75 -17.43
C GLU A 248 -2.32 -11.65 -16.66
N LEU A 249 -1.71 -10.45 -16.54
CA LEU A 249 -2.20 -9.39 -15.67
C LEU A 249 -2.58 -8.11 -16.43
N SER A 250 -2.37 -8.02 -17.74
CA SER A 250 -2.59 -6.78 -18.51
C SER A 250 -1.90 -5.55 -17.89
N LEU A 251 -0.72 -5.74 -17.34
CA LEU A 251 0.13 -4.73 -16.71
C LEU A 251 1.40 -4.49 -17.51
N ALA A 252 2.02 -3.32 -17.32
CA ALA A 252 3.31 -2.99 -17.92
C ALA A 252 4.29 -2.46 -16.86
N LEU A 253 5.56 -2.76 -17.01
CA LEU A 253 6.62 -2.20 -16.19
C LEU A 253 6.81 -0.70 -16.46
N ASN A 254 7.26 0.01 -15.45
CA ASN A 254 7.68 1.40 -15.59
C ASN A 254 9.00 1.46 -16.39
N PRO A 255 9.15 2.36 -17.39
CA PRO A 255 10.41 2.54 -18.12
C PRO A 255 11.64 2.86 -17.25
N LYS A 256 11.42 3.21 -15.97
CA LYS A 256 12.48 3.41 -14.97
C LYS A 256 12.99 2.13 -14.33
N THR A 257 12.54 0.97 -14.77
CA THR A 257 13.08 -0.33 -14.37
C THR A 257 14.58 -0.38 -14.64
N THR A 258 15.37 -0.81 -13.66
CA THR A 258 16.84 -0.76 -13.75
C THR A 258 17.49 -1.99 -13.13
N ILE A 259 18.65 -2.38 -13.71
CA ILE A 259 19.53 -3.39 -13.13
C ILE A 259 20.81 -2.70 -12.65
N VAL A 260 21.01 -2.71 -11.35
CA VAL A 260 22.12 -2.01 -10.68
C VAL A 260 22.91 -2.95 -9.77
N PRO A 261 24.20 -2.64 -9.46
CA PRO A 261 24.91 -3.34 -8.40
C PRO A 261 24.18 -3.19 -7.06
N ALA A 262 24.25 -4.19 -6.19
CA ALA A 262 23.64 -4.19 -4.85
C ALA A 262 24.38 -3.29 -3.84
N ARG A 263 24.66 -2.04 -4.24
CA ARG A 263 25.31 -1.02 -3.41
C ARG A 263 24.48 0.26 -3.43
N GLY A 264 23.88 0.59 -2.30
CA GLY A 264 23.06 1.79 -2.19
C GLY A 264 21.79 1.70 -3.03
N VAL A 265 21.08 0.57 -2.96
CA VAL A 265 19.83 0.34 -3.67
C VAL A 265 18.70 1.15 -3.06
N ASP A 266 18.00 1.91 -3.87
CA ASP A 266 16.85 2.69 -3.43
C ASP A 266 15.59 1.83 -3.37
N PHE A 267 15.09 1.51 -2.17
CA PHE A 267 13.86 0.75 -1.97
C PHE A 267 13.09 1.27 -0.73
N CYS A 268 11.76 1.31 -0.80
CA CYS A 268 10.89 1.72 0.31
C CYS A 268 11.30 3.04 1.02
N GLY A 269 11.79 4.02 0.27
CA GLY A 269 12.18 5.32 0.85
C GLY A 269 13.59 5.39 1.44
N TYR A 270 14.30 4.29 1.45
CA TYR A 270 15.67 4.16 1.96
C TYR A 270 16.67 3.85 0.84
N ARG A 271 17.94 4.08 1.13
CA ARG A 271 19.07 3.63 0.33
C ARG A 271 19.82 2.56 1.10
N ILE A 272 19.88 1.35 0.55
CA ILE A 272 20.24 0.12 1.25
C ILE A 272 21.59 -0.40 0.76
N TRP A 273 22.49 -0.65 1.71
CA TRP A 273 23.75 -1.37 1.53
C TRP A 273 23.72 -2.70 2.30
N PRO A 274 24.62 -3.63 2.02
CA PRO A 274 24.72 -4.86 2.81
C PRO A 274 24.95 -4.59 4.31
N THR A 275 25.73 -3.56 4.64
CA THR A 275 26.17 -3.23 6.00
C THR A 275 25.27 -2.24 6.71
N HIS A 276 24.69 -1.28 5.99
CA HIS A 276 23.92 -0.18 6.57
C HIS A 276 22.82 0.31 5.66
N THR A 277 21.95 1.14 6.20
CA THR A 277 20.85 1.77 5.47
C THR A 277 20.81 3.26 5.78
N LEU A 278 20.65 4.09 4.75
CA LEU A 278 20.51 5.55 4.89
C LEU A 278 19.18 6.02 4.31
N PRO A 279 18.67 7.18 4.73
CA PRO A 279 17.52 7.80 4.09
C PRO A 279 17.87 8.24 2.67
N ARG A 280 16.90 8.23 1.75
CA ARG A 280 17.13 8.77 0.40
C ARG A 280 17.50 10.25 0.43
N LYS A 281 18.53 10.64 -0.33
CA LYS A 281 18.98 12.05 -0.47
C LYS A 281 17.82 12.99 -0.82
N ARG A 282 16.91 12.55 -1.70
CA ARG A 282 15.72 13.33 -2.08
C ARG A 282 14.80 13.62 -0.88
N ASN A 283 14.59 12.64 0.00
CA ASN A 283 13.76 12.80 1.19
C ASN A 283 14.41 13.80 2.15
N LEU A 284 15.73 13.72 2.36
CA LEU A 284 16.47 14.67 3.20
C LEU A 284 16.39 16.10 2.66
N LYS A 285 16.59 16.31 1.35
CA LYS A 285 16.43 17.63 0.73
C LYS A 285 15.03 18.22 0.98
N LYS A 286 13.98 17.37 0.90
CA LYS A 286 12.60 17.78 1.17
C LYS A 286 12.40 18.15 2.66
N VAL A 287 12.96 17.37 3.58
CA VAL A 287 12.88 17.64 5.02
C VAL A 287 13.58 18.96 5.36
N ARG A 288 14.82 19.17 4.89
CA ARG A 288 15.54 20.44 5.12
C ARG A 288 14.79 21.66 4.62
N ARG A 289 14.21 21.57 3.40
CA ARG A 289 13.37 22.64 2.86
C ARG A 289 12.14 22.90 3.73
N ARG A 290 11.49 21.85 4.21
CA ARG A 290 10.32 21.97 5.09
C ARG A 290 10.69 22.55 6.45
N PHE A 291 11.84 22.19 7.01
CA PHE A 291 12.29 22.73 8.29
C PHE A 291 12.65 24.21 8.19
N ARG A 292 13.31 24.64 7.11
CA ARG A 292 13.55 26.09 6.85
C ARG A 292 12.23 26.85 6.74
N ALA A 293 11.28 26.36 5.97
CA ALA A 293 9.95 26.99 5.87
C ALA A 293 9.23 27.04 7.23
N MET A 294 9.34 25.97 8.03
CA MET A 294 8.77 25.90 9.38
C MET A 294 9.42 26.89 10.35
N SER A 295 10.75 27.08 10.29
CA SER A 295 11.44 28.12 11.07
C SER A 295 10.90 29.52 10.75
N ASN A 296 10.69 29.83 9.47
CA ASN A 296 10.11 31.11 9.05
C ASN A 296 8.65 31.27 9.51
N MET A 297 7.85 30.21 9.43
CA MET A 297 6.45 30.22 9.93
C MET A 297 6.39 30.42 11.45
N TYR A 298 7.31 29.81 12.20
CA TYR A 298 7.44 30.00 13.64
C TYR A 298 7.87 31.43 13.98
N ALA A 299 8.86 31.98 13.26
CA ALA A 299 9.34 33.35 13.45
C ALA A 299 8.23 34.38 13.22
N SER A 300 7.32 34.15 12.27
CA SER A 300 6.17 35.02 11.96
C SER A 300 4.92 34.74 12.81
N GLY A 301 5.00 33.85 13.81
CA GLY A 301 3.86 33.50 14.67
C GLY A 301 2.77 32.67 14.03
N ARG A 302 2.95 32.19 12.78
CA ARG A 302 1.95 31.39 12.05
C ARG A 302 1.80 29.96 12.57
N VAL A 303 2.79 29.46 13.29
CA VAL A 303 2.76 28.14 13.94
C VAL A 303 3.37 28.22 15.32
N ASP A 304 2.94 27.30 16.19
CA ASP A 304 3.42 27.15 17.57
C ASP A 304 4.49 26.07 17.72
N LEU A 305 4.98 25.87 18.93
CA LEU A 305 5.94 24.81 19.25
C LEU A 305 5.37 23.41 19.08
N ASN A 306 4.07 23.21 19.31
CA ASN A 306 3.45 21.90 19.14
C ASN A 306 3.49 21.46 17.67
N TYR A 307 3.23 22.41 16.77
CA TYR A 307 3.38 22.14 15.33
C TYR A 307 4.81 21.74 14.95
N VAL A 308 5.82 22.47 15.49
CA VAL A 308 7.24 22.17 15.27
C VAL A 308 7.58 20.79 15.82
N HIS A 309 7.21 20.53 17.08
CA HIS A 309 7.46 19.26 17.76
C HIS A 309 6.91 18.07 16.96
N ALA A 310 5.65 18.14 16.50
CA ALA A 310 5.04 17.07 15.71
C ALA A 310 5.81 16.76 14.41
N ARG A 311 6.36 17.78 13.74
CA ARG A 311 7.16 17.63 12.51
C ARG A 311 8.54 17.03 12.78
N VAL A 312 9.20 17.47 13.84
CA VAL A 312 10.49 16.92 14.28
C VAL A 312 10.33 15.48 14.73
N ALA A 313 9.32 15.17 15.55
CA ALA A 313 9.03 13.82 16.00
C ALA A 313 8.77 12.85 14.81
N SER A 314 8.02 13.31 13.81
CA SER A 314 7.80 12.54 12.57
C SER A 314 9.10 12.26 11.81
N PHE A 315 10.00 13.24 11.72
CA PHE A 315 11.32 13.06 11.11
C PHE A 315 12.19 12.08 11.90
N LEU A 316 12.26 12.24 13.22
CA LEU A 316 13.01 11.34 14.11
C LEU A 316 12.47 9.90 14.04
N GLY A 317 11.13 9.74 14.00
CA GLY A 317 10.47 8.46 13.80
C GLY A 317 10.88 7.76 12.50
N TYR A 318 11.05 8.51 11.41
CA TYR A 318 11.58 7.99 10.15
C TYR A 318 13.05 7.60 10.26
N MET A 319 13.89 8.46 10.89
CA MET A 319 15.33 8.26 11.03
C MET A 319 15.68 7.09 11.97
N LYS A 320 14.81 6.74 12.92
CA LYS A 320 14.99 5.60 13.85
C LYS A 320 15.23 4.26 13.10
N TYR A 321 14.77 4.15 11.87
CA TYR A 321 14.85 2.92 11.09
C TYR A 321 16.03 2.88 10.10
N CYS A 322 17.03 3.74 10.26
CA CYS A 322 18.23 3.74 9.42
C CYS A 322 19.46 4.21 10.21
N ASP A 323 20.64 3.98 9.67
CA ASP A 323 21.94 4.34 10.28
C ASP A 323 22.26 5.83 10.02
N GLY A 324 21.33 6.69 10.39
CA GLY A 324 21.33 8.10 10.00
C GLY A 324 21.73 9.07 11.10
N TYR A 325 22.45 8.67 12.17
CA TYR A 325 22.76 9.55 13.31
C TYR A 325 23.40 10.88 12.90
N ARG A 326 24.51 10.84 12.15
CA ARG A 326 25.21 12.06 11.67
C ARG A 326 24.30 12.93 10.81
N THR A 327 23.48 12.29 9.96
CA THR A 327 22.52 12.99 9.10
C THR A 327 21.41 13.63 9.92
N THR A 328 20.89 12.94 10.94
CA THR A 328 19.88 13.46 11.86
C THR A 328 20.39 14.68 12.57
N LYS A 329 21.60 14.61 13.16
CA LYS A 329 22.25 15.73 13.82
C LYS A 329 22.37 16.91 12.86
N SER A 330 22.97 16.72 11.69
CA SER A 330 23.14 17.79 10.68
C SER A 330 21.82 18.45 10.23
N VAL A 331 20.73 17.70 10.17
CA VAL A 331 19.42 18.27 9.80
C VAL A 331 18.81 19.06 10.96
N LEU A 332 19.01 18.61 12.20
CA LEU A 332 18.48 19.29 13.38
C LEU A 332 19.29 20.54 13.72
N ASP A 333 20.62 20.53 13.54
CA ASP A 333 21.49 21.68 13.74
C ASP A 333 21.12 22.87 12.80
N GLU A 334 20.52 22.58 11.62
CA GLU A 334 19.99 23.60 10.70
C GLU A 334 18.65 24.20 11.15
N LEU A 335 17.97 23.58 12.15
CA LEU A 335 16.66 24.03 12.61
C LEU A 335 16.82 25.08 13.72
N VAL A 336 16.84 26.34 13.35
CA VAL A 336 16.91 27.47 14.28
C VAL A 336 15.52 28.07 14.45
N LEU A 337 15.02 28.14 15.69
CA LEU A 337 13.75 28.72 16.07
C LEU A 337 14.00 30.05 16.79
N LYS A 338 13.62 31.16 16.16
CA LYS A 338 13.64 32.50 16.77
C LYS A 338 12.28 33.16 16.48
N ARG A 339 11.69 33.82 17.47
CA ARG A 339 10.57 34.73 17.22
C ARG A 339 11.13 36.08 16.81
N LYS A 340 10.50 36.69 15.82
CA LYS A 340 10.72 38.12 15.56
C LYS A 340 9.96 38.87 16.65
N ASN A 341 10.68 39.73 17.36
CA ASN A 341 10.08 40.72 18.28
C ASN A 341 9.19 41.64 17.49
#